data_1798a4440d9a1acedc7f78b8ace8f6c1
#
_entry.id   1798a4440d9a1acedc7f78b8ace8f6c1
#
_cell.length_a   1.000
_cell.length_b   1.000
_cell.length_c   1.000
_cell.angle_alpha   90.00
_cell.angle_beta   90.00
_cell.angle_gamma   90.00
#
_symmetry.space_group_name_H-M   'P 1'
#
loop_
_entity.id
_entity.type
_entity.pdbx_description
1 polymer ?
#
loop_
_entity_poly.entity_id
_entity_poly.type
_entity_poly.pdbx_seq_one_letter_code
_entity_poly.pdbx_strand_id
1 'polypeptide(L)'
;MSNQSGIYLDLLYSSIATGTAKASFTSEFKINDTAGMGPTALILPEYWMPNSGIGRGFRIVARGILSSTGTPTYTFTCRLGSEGSTTAAIVLGSAALTTGSGVTNQPWEFEGDVILRTLGATGANSTVQGIGMLKSPGLATSLAALWGGAASPGTVATVDHSITNFINFNEIGRAHV
;
A
#
# COMPACT_ATOMS: atom_id res chain seq x y z
N MET A 1 -38.93 7.76 -5.89
CA MET A 1 -37.51 8.10 -6.19
C MET A 1 -36.70 6.86 -5.89
N SER A 2 -36.22 6.17 -6.92
CA SER A 2 -35.45 4.95 -6.73
C SER A 2 -34.00 5.35 -6.37
N ASN A 3 -33.60 5.05 -5.14
CA ASN A 3 -32.21 5.15 -4.72
C ASN A 3 -31.45 3.99 -5.36
N GLN A 4 -30.94 4.19 -6.56
CA GLN A 4 -29.93 3.30 -7.10
C GLN A 4 -28.59 3.65 -6.44
N SER A 5 -28.29 3.01 -5.33
CA SER A 5 -26.91 2.95 -4.83
C SER A 5 -26.13 1.99 -5.73
N GLY A 6 -25.70 2.47 -6.88
CA GLY A 6 -24.78 1.75 -7.73
C GLY A 6 -23.41 1.68 -7.03
N ILE A 7 -22.93 0.50 -6.70
CA ILE A 7 -21.52 0.31 -6.37
C ILE A 7 -20.76 0.43 -7.69
N TYR A 8 -20.14 1.57 -7.90
CA TYR A 8 -19.25 1.78 -9.04
C TYR A 8 -17.86 1.29 -8.65
N LEU A 9 -17.45 0.17 -9.22
CA LEU A 9 -16.07 -0.27 -9.22
C LEU A 9 -15.41 0.33 -10.46
N ASP A 10 -14.54 1.31 -10.25
CA ASP A 10 -13.74 1.91 -11.31
C ASP A 10 -12.31 1.41 -11.20
N LEU A 11 -11.75 0.92 -12.31
CA LEU A 11 -10.37 0.49 -12.37
C LEU A 11 -9.47 1.71 -12.50
N LEU A 12 -8.91 2.18 -11.39
CA LEU A 12 -8.01 3.33 -11.39
C LEU A 12 -6.68 3.05 -12.09
N TYR A 13 -6.18 1.83 -11.93
CA TYR A 13 -4.90 1.42 -12.50
C TYR A 13 -4.75 -0.10 -12.52
N SER A 14 -4.12 -0.59 -13.58
CA SER A 14 -3.67 -1.97 -13.66
C SER A 14 -2.32 -2.03 -14.37
N SER A 15 -1.37 -2.78 -13.81
CA SER A 15 -0.12 -3.11 -14.48
C SER A 15 0.10 -4.62 -14.47
N ILE A 16 0.44 -5.15 -15.62
CA ILE A 16 0.85 -6.55 -15.81
C ILE A 16 2.35 -6.67 -16.05
N ALA A 17 3.07 -5.55 -16.10
CA ALA A 17 4.51 -5.56 -16.28
C ALA A 17 5.21 -6.00 -14.99
N THR A 18 6.25 -6.83 -15.15
CA THR A 18 7.10 -7.23 -14.03
C THR A 18 8.03 -6.09 -13.66
N GLY A 19 8.02 -5.71 -12.39
CA GLY A 19 8.96 -4.71 -11.86
C GLY A 19 10.41 -5.22 -11.84
N THR A 20 11.35 -4.30 -11.76
CA THR A 20 12.77 -4.63 -11.57
C THR A 20 12.99 -5.20 -10.17
N ALA A 21 13.67 -6.34 -10.09
CA ALA A 21 14.02 -6.93 -8.80
C ALA A 21 14.90 -5.96 -7.98
N LYS A 22 14.60 -5.82 -6.70
CA LYS A 22 15.42 -5.08 -5.74
C LYS A 22 16.13 -6.07 -4.82
N ALA A 23 17.39 -5.81 -4.55
CA ALA A 23 18.21 -6.66 -3.70
C ALA A 23 19.03 -5.82 -2.72
N SER A 24 19.36 -6.40 -1.57
CA SER A 24 20.30 -5.84 -0.58
C SER A 24 19.95 -4.42 -0.12
N PHE A 25 18.68 -4.17 0.18
CA PHE A 25 18.21 -2.86 0.63
C PHE A 25 17.99 -2.82 2.15
N THR A 26 18.28 -1.67 2.73
CA THR A 26 18.13 -1.40 4.19
C THR A 26 17.27 -0.16 4.44
N SER A 27 16.90 0.55 3.39
CA SER A 27 16.02 1.72 3.44
C SER A 27 14.74 1.45 2.68
N GLU A 28 13.68 2.14 3.05
CA GLU A 28 12.40 2.07 2.35
C GLU A 28 12.57 2.53 0.90
N PHE A 29 12.00 1.80 -0.02
CA PHE A 29 11.97 2.15 -1.44
C PHE A 29 10.60 1.84 -2.04
N LYS A 30 10.26 2.55 -3.10
CA LYS A 30 9.03 2.35 -3.85
C LYS A 30 9.15 1.12 -4.75
N ILE A 31 8.27 0.13 -4.58
CA ILE A 31 8.27 -1.09 -5.39
C ILE A 31 7.62 -0.82 -6.75
N ASN A 32 6.59 -0.01 -6.79
CA ASN A 32 5.88 0.34 -8.02
C ASN A 32 6.57 1.44 -8.86
N ASP A 33 7.84 1.71 -8.59
CA ASP A 33 8.69 2.67 -9.32
C ASP A 33 9.66 1.92 -10.23
N THR A 34 9.15 1.14 -11.16
CA THR A 34 10.03 0.39 -12.05
C THR A 34 9.72 0.68 -13.50
N ALA A 35 10.80 0.90 -14.26
CA ALA A 35 10.72 1.05 -15.71
C ALA A 35 9.92 -0.15 -16.30
N GLY A 36 8.91 0.14 -17.08
CA GLY A 36 8.04 -0.87 -17.68
C GLY A 36 6.70 -1.10 -17.01
N MET A 37 6.46 -0.56 -15.81
CA MET A 37 5.16 -0.67 -15.14
C MET A 37 4.13 0.38 -15.61
N GLY A 38 4.40 1.10 -16.68
CA GLY A 38 3.52 2.17 -17.18
C GLY A 38 3.76 3.49 -16.44
N PRO A 39 2.80 4.43 -16.50
CA PRO A 39 2.99 5.70 -15.81
C PRO A 39 3.30 5.43 -14.35
N THR A 40 4.42 5.95 -13.92
CA THR A 40 5.07 5.69 -12.64
C THR A 40 4.24 6.11 -11.41
N ALA A 41 3.08 6.69 -11.64
CA ALA A 41 2.27 7.28 -10.61
C ALA A 41 0.86 6.70 -10.62
N LEU A 42 0.54 5.93 -9.60
CA LEU A 42 -0.84 5.70 -9.22
C LEU A 42 -1.37 6.99 -8.60
N ILE A 43 -2.16 7.73 -9.35
CA ILE A 43 -2.60 9.08 -8.98
C ILE A 43 -4.02 9.03 -8.45
N LEU A 44 -4.23 9.60 -7.26
CA LEU A 44 -5.54 10.02 -6.80
C LEU A 44 -5.64 11.53 -6.98
N PRO A 45 -6.46 12.02 -7.92
CA PRO A 45 -6.66 13.45 -8.10
C PRO A 45 -7.13 14.14 -6.82
N GLU A 46 -6.89 15.44 -6.73
CA GLU A 46 -7.42 16.23 -5.63
C GLU A 46 -8.93 16.03 -5.47
N TYR A 47 -9.39 15.97 -4.23
CA TYR A 47 -10.80 15.74 -3.85
C TYR A 47 -11.44 14.45 -4.41
N TRP A 48 -10.67 13.52 -4.97
CA TRP A 48 -11.24 12.28 -5.53
C TRP A 48 -12.05 11.49 -4.50
N MET A 49 -11.49 11.27 -3.31
CA MET A 49 -12.23 10.59 -2.24
C MET A 49 -13.35 11.47 -1.64
N PRO A 50 -13.10 12.74 -1.27
CA PRO A 50 -14.12 13.61 -0.68
C PRO A 50 -15.33 13.87 -1.56
N ASN A 51 -15.15 14.03 -2.87
CA ASN A 51 -16.24 14.36 -3.79
C ASN A 51 -17.38 13.33 -3.83
N SER A 52 -17.15 12.13 -3.34
CA SER A 52 -18.16 11.07 -3.26
C SER A 52 -18.63 10.79 -1.84
N GLY A 53 -18.13 11.54 -0.85
CA GLY A 53 -18.53 11.46 0.53
C GLY A 53 -17.72 10.46 1.37
N ILE A 54 -18.03 10.46 2.65
CA ILE A 54 -17.43 9.53 3.64
C ILE A 54 -17.79 8.10 3.25
N GLY A 55 -16.81 7.19 3.39
CA GLY A 55 -16.95 5.78 3.05
C GLY A 55 -16.46 5.42 1.65
N ARG A 56 -16.16 6.40 0.79
CA ARG A 56 -15.45 6.12 -0.46
C ARG A 56 -14.04 5.66 -0.17
N GLY A 57 -13.58 4.72 -0.96
CA GLY A 57 -12.24 4.17 -0.80
C GLY A 57 -11.72 3.57 -2.08
N PHE A 58 -10.57 2.95 -1.98
CA PHE A 58 -9.97 2.19 -3.06
C PHE A 58 -9.41 0.88 -2.51
N ARG A 59 -9.34 -0.12 -3.37
CA ARG A 59 -8.68 -1.39 -3.11
C ARG A 59 -7.34 -1.44 -3.82
N ILE A 60 -6.33 -1.95 -3.13
CA ILE A 60 -5.03 -2.25 -3.69
C ILE A 60 -4.84 -3.75 -3.69
N VAL A 61 -4.40 -4.30 -4.82
CA VAL A 61 -3.90 -5.65 -4.94
C VAL A 61 -2.52 -5.58 -5.59
N ALA A 62 -1.51 -6.07 -4.90
CA ALA A 62 -0.15 -6.17 -5.43
C ALA A 62 0.37 -7.59 -5.26
N ARG A 63 1.15 -8.05 -6.22
CA ARG A 63 1.72 -9.39 -6.21
C ARG A 63 3.17 -9.34 -6.65
N GLY A 64 3.94 -10.26 -6.14
CA GLY A 64 5.33 -10.39 -6.52
C GLY A 64 5.93 -11.69 -6.03
N ILE A 65 7.24 -11.77 -6.15
CA ILE A 65 8.05 -12.88 -5.64
C ILE A 65 9.09 -12.31 -4.70
N LEU A 66 9.46 -13.09 -3.69
CA LEU A 66 10.54 -12.79 -2.77
C LEU A 66 11.53 -13.95 -2.67
N SER A 67 12.78 -13.59 -2.43
CA SER A 67 13.85 -14.55 -2.14
C SER A 67 14.69 -13.99 -0.99
N SER A 68 15.23 -14.88 -0.17
CA SER A 68 16.15 -14.49 0.91
C SER A 68 17.18 -15.58 1.16
N THR A 69 18.39 -15.20 1.53
CA THR A 69 19.47 -16.13 1.90
C THR A 69 19.49 -16.46 3.38
N GLY A 70 18.97 -15.57 4.21
CA GLY A 70 18.86 -15.73 5.66
C GLY A 70 17.41 -15.62 6.11
N THR A 71 17.21 -15.03 7.28
CA THR A 71 15.90 -14.72 7.86
C THR A 71 15.70 -13.21 8.01
N PRO A 72 15.78 -12.42 6.90
CA PRO A 72 15.57 -10.99 6.98
C PRO A 72 14.14 -10.65 7.40
N THR A 73 13.95 -9.42 7.83
CA THR A 73 12.61 -8.87 8.08
C THR A 73 12.23 -7.91 6.98
N TYR A 74 10.96 -7.95 6.57
CA TYR A 74 10.35 -7.05 5.61
C TYR A 74 9.19 -6.30 6.24
N THR A 75 9.00 -5.07 5.83
CA THR A 75 7.83 -4.27 6.15
C THR A 75 7.28 -3.71 4.85
N PHE A 76 6.03 -4.00 4.57
CA PHE A 76 5.33 -3.47 3.40
C PHE A 76 4.48 -2.29 3.81
N THR A 77 4.53 -1.21 3.05
CA THR A 77 3.72 -0.01 3.29
C THR A 77 3.08 0.49 2.01
N CYS A 78 1.84 0.94 2.13
CA CYS A 78 1.19 1.78 1.12
C CYS A 78 1.04 3.17 1.72
N ARG A 79 1.52 4.17 1.01
CA ARG A 79 1.51 5.56 1.46
C ARG A 79 0.74 6.44 0.49
N LEU A 80 0.05 7.45 1.02
CA LEU A 80 -0.57 8.53 0.24
C LEU A 80 0.18 9.85 0.50
N GLY A 81 0.57 10.52 -0.58
CA GLY A 81 1.30 11.78 -0.52
C GLY A 81 2.04 12.09 -1.81
N SER A 82 3.16 12.80 -1.72
CA SER A 82 4.01 13.10 -2.87
C SER A 82 4.54 11.82 -3.52
N GLU A 83 4.82 11.89 -4.82
CA GLU A 83 5.39 10.76 -5.55
C GLU A 83 6.74 10.31 -4.94
N GLY A 84 6.91 9.00 -4.78
CA GLY A 84 8.12 8.40 -4.22
C GLY A 84 8.34 8.66 -2.73
N SER A 85 7.37 9.25 -2.04
CA SER A 85 7.53 9.62 -0.62
C SER A 85 7.62 8.39 0.27
N THR A 86 8.66 8.37 1.11
CA THR A 86 8.85 7.42 2.22
C THR A 86 8.43 8.01 3.57
N THR A 87 7.98 9.27 3.59
CA THR A 87 7.54 9.97 4.81
C THR A 87 6.05 10.31 4.81
N ALA A 88 5.36 10.11 3.69
CA ALA A 88 3.92 10.33 3.59
C ALA A 88 3.13 9.35 4.49
N ALA A 89 1.86 9.68 4.72
CA ALA A 89 0.98 8.91 5.58
C ALA A 89 0.88 7.44 5.15
N ILE A 90 1.14 6.51 6.08
CA ILE A 90 0.93 5.07 5.86
C ILE A 90 -0.57 4.80 5.93
N VAL A 91 -1.17 4.40 4.83
CA VAL A 91 -2.61 4.07 4.76
C VAL A 91 -2.87 2.57 4.87
N LEU A 92 -1.86 1.76 4.54
CA LEU A 92 -1.79 0.33 4.83
C LEU A 92 -0.34 -0.03 5.15
N GLY A 93 -0.12 -0.77 6.19
CA GLY A 93 1.22 -1.21 6.56
C GLY A 93 1.21 -2.53 7.32
N SER A 94 2.26 -3.32 7.16
CA SER A 94 2.51 -4.51 7.97
C SER A 94 3.39 -4.18 9.18
N ALA A 95 3.33 -5.02 10.19
CA ALA A 95 4.45 -5.15 11.13
C ALA A 95 5.70 -5.65 10.39
N ALA A 96 6.84 -5.66 11.05
CA ALA A 96 8.03 -6.32 10.55
C ALA A 96 7.79 -7.84 10.45
N LEU A 97 7.96 -8.39 9.27
CA LEU A 97 7.69 -9.79 8.95
C LEU A 97 8.99 -10.52 8.67
N THR A 98 9.25 -11.58 9.39
CA THR A 98 10.45 -12.41 9.18
C THR A 98 10.21 -13.41 8.05
N THR A 99 11.18 -13.59 7.17
CA THR A 99 11.15 -14.66 6.17
C THR A 99 11.60 -15.98 6.77
N GLY A 100 11.25 -17.09 6.10
CA GLY A 100 11.94 -18.35 6.27
C GLY A 100 13.40 -18.25 5.83
N SER A 101 14.24 -19.17 6.29
CA SER A 101 15.63 -19.29 5.82
C SER A 101 15.68 -19.91 4.43
N GLY A 102 16.53 -19.35 3.55
CA GLY A 102 16.75 -19.91 2.21
C GLY A 102 15.52 -19.87 1.31
N VAL A 103 14.70 -18.84 1.43
CA VAL A 103 13.49 -18.67 0.60
C VAL A 103 13.88 -18.35 -0.84
N THR A 104 13.32 -19.07 -1.79
CA THR A 104 13.60 -18.88 -3.23
C THR A 104 12.30 -18.74 -3.99
N ASN A 105 12.15 -17.61 -4.70
CA ASN A 105 11.05 -17.31 -5.62
C ASN A 105 9.65 -17.60 -5.04
N GLN A 106 9.44 -17.32 -3.76
CA GLN A 106 8.14 -17.51 -3.14
C GLN A 106 7.20 -16.35 -3.48
N PRO A 107 5.96 -16.65 -3.88
CA PRO A 107 4.99 -15.62 -4.19
C PRO A 107 4.55 -14.86 -2.93
N TRP A 108 4.22 -13.60 -3.11
CA TRP A 108 3.49 -12.83 -2.11
C TRP A 108 2.31 -12.10 -2.75
N GLU A 109 1.27 -11.90 -1.98
CA GLU A 109 0.11 -11.10 -2.32
C GLU A 109 -0.19 -10.12 -1.19
N PHE A 110 -0.28 -8.85 -1.54
CA PHE A 110 -0.73 -7.76 -0.68
C PHE A 110 -2.11 -7.33 -1.19
N GLU A 111 -3.10 -7.37 -0.33
CA GLU A 111 -4.46 -6.95 -0.64
C GLU A 111 -4.99 -6.11 0.51
N GLY A 112 -5.59 -4.95 0.21
CA GLY A 112 -6.19 -4.14 1.24
C GLY A 112 -7.12 -3.06 0.69
N ASP A 113 -8.04 -2.66 1.55
CA ASP A 113 -9.00 -1.59 1.34
C ASP A 113 -8.62 -0.37 2.18
N VAL A 114 -8.71 0.80 1.58
CA VAL A 114 -8.52 2.11 2.24
C VAL A 114 -9.78 2.92 2.05
N ILE A 115 -10.39 3.36 3.15
CA ILE A 115 -11.65 4.11 3.12
C ILE A 115 -11.51 5.46 3.83
N LEU A 116 -12.19 6.48 3.31
CA LEU A 116 -12.30 7.79 3.93
C LEU A 116 -13.23 7.71 5.16
N ARG A 117 -12.72 8.11 6.33
CA ARG A 117 -13.45 8.08 7.60
C ARG A 117 -14.00 9.44 8.00
N THR A 118 -13.18 10.47 7.89
CA THR A 118 -13.59 11.83 8.18
C THR A 118 -13.05 12.78 7.14
N LEU A 119 -13.80 13.82 6.86
CA LEU A 119 -13.40 14.89 5.96
C LEU A 119 -12.93 16.09 6.78
N GLY A 120 -11.72 16.54 6.54
CA GLY A 120 -11.22 17.81 7.08
C GLY A 120 -11.90 19.00 6.40
N ALA A 121 -11.94 20.15 7.09
CA ALA A 121 -12.71 21.33 6.67
C ALA A 121 -12.36 21.85 5.25
N THR A 122 -11.14 21.63 4.80
CA THR A 122 -10.65 22.04 3.47
C THR A 122 -10.10 20.87 2.66
N GLY A 123 -10.41 19.61 3.06
CA GLY A 123 -9.77 18.41 2.50
C GLY A 123 -8.47 18.05 3.20
N ALA A 124 -7.72 19.04 3.72
CA ALA A 124 -6.61 18.80 4.62
C ALA A 124 -7.07 18.17 5.94
N ASN A 125 -6.20 17.37 6.57
CA ASN A 125 -6.52 16.68 7.82
C ASN A 125 -7.71 15.71 7.74
N SER A 126 -8.03 15.23 6.56
CA SER A 126 -8.97 14.12 6.40
C SER A 126 -8.34 12.83 6.95
N THR A 127 -9.16 11.92 7.46
CA THR A 127 -8.65 10.65 7.96
C THR A 127 -9.13 9.50 7.10
N VAL A 128 -8.22 8.56 6.85
CA VAL A 128 -8.50 7.30 6.15
C VAL A 128 -8.17 6.12 7.05
N GLN A 129 -8.85 5.04 6.84
CA GLN A 129 -8.57 3.77 7.52
C GLN A 129 -8.32 2.69 6.49
N GLY A 130 -7.22 1.98 6.66
CA GLY A 130 -6.87 0.82 5.87
C GLY A 130 -7.03 -0.47 6.65
N ILE A 131 -7.42 -1.52 5.96
CA ILE A 131 -7.41 -2.90 6.45
C ILE A 131 -7.09 -3.85 5.31
N GLY A 132 -6.29 -4.86 5.57
CA GLY A 132 -5.92 -5.82 4.53
C GLY A 132 -5.10 -6.99 5.04
N MET A 133 -4.54 -7.73 4.11
CA MET A 133 -3.72 -8.89 4.38
C MET A 133 -2.52 -8.96 3.43
N LEU A 134 -1.41 -9.43 3.95
CA LEU A 134 -0.27 -9.91 3.19
C LEU A 134 -0.15 -11.43 3.34
N LYS A 135 -0.07 -12.13 2.24
CA LYS A 135 0.05 -13.60 2.17
C LYS A 135 1.37 -13.95 1.48
N SER A 136 2.13 -14.84 2.05
CA SER A 136 3.29 -15.44 1.38
C SER A 136 3.75 -16.70 2.10
N PRO A 137 3.96 -17.83 1.40
CA PRO A 137 4.59 -19.00 2.00
C PRO A 137 6.08 -18.77 2.33
N GLY A 138 6.69 -17.73 1.79
CA GLY A 138 8.08 -17.34 2.10
C GLY A 138 8.25 -16.64 3.45
N LEU A 139 7.18 -16.25 4.11
CA LEU A 139 7.22 -15.68 5.45
C LEU A 139 7.12 -16.75 6.52
N ALA A 140 7.78 -16.56 7.65
CA ALA A 140 7.68 -17.44 8.81
C ALA A 140 6.23 -17.54 9.31
N THR A 141 5.46 -16.46 9.18
CA THR A 141 4.00 -16.45 9.32
C THR A 141 3.41 -16.14 7.96
N SER A 142 2.82 -17.13 7.32
CA SER A 142 2.37 -17.06 5.93
C SER A 142 1.23 -16.05 5.68
N LEU A 143 0.62 -15.56 6.73
CA LEU A 143 -0.45 -14.56 6.68
C LEU A 143 -0.18 -13.46 7.72
N ALA A 144 -0.19 -12.21 7.28
CA ALA A 144 -0.04 -11.06 8.13
C ALA A 144 -1.14 -10.03 7.90
N ALA A 145 -1.66 -9.44 8.98
CA ALA A 145 -2.62 -8.36 8.89
C ALA A 145 -1.94 -7.04 8.46
N LEU A 146 -2.67 -6.24 7.71
CA LEU A 146 -2.31 -4.90 7.31
C LEU A 146 -3.31 -3.91 7.89
N TRP A 147 -2.85 -2.75 8.31
CA TRP A 147 -3.70 -1.70 8.85
C TRP A 147 -3.18 -0.31 8.52
N GLY A 148 -4.05 0.68 8.60
CA GLY A 148 -3.70 2.08 8.44
C GLY A 148 -2.97 2.62 9.68
N GLY A 149 -2.15 3.64 9.47
CA GLY A 149 -1.28 4.19 10.50
C GLY A 149 -0.01 3.38 10.71
N ALA A 150 0.82 3.86 11.62
CA ALA A 150 2.19 3.43 11.70
C ALA A 150 2.43 2.15 12.52
N ALA A 151 1.69 1.14 12.49
CA ALA A 151 2.04 -0.12 13.16
C ALA A 151 1.04 -0.67 14.22
N SER A 152 -0.14 -0.10 14.34
CA SER A 152 -1.13 -0.63 15.29
C SER A 152 -2.49 -0.80 14.64
N PRO A 153 -3.20 -1.89 14.90
CA PRO A 153 -4.58 -2.07 14.44
C PRO A 153 -5.49 -0.93 14.89
N GLY A 154 -6.39 -0.49 14.00
CA GLY A 154 -7.37 0.54 14.32
C GLY A 154 -6.87 1.99 14.24
N THR A 155 -5.61 2.21 13.90
CA THR A 155 -5.09 3.56 13.66
C THR A 155 -5.63 4.12 12.35
N VAL A 156 -5.94 5.41 12.35
CA VAL A 156 -6.27 6.15 11.12
C VAL A 156 -5.05 6.94 10.65
N ALA A 157 -4.91 7.07 9.35
CA ALA A 157 -3.89 7.94 8.76
C ALA A 157 -4.52 9.28 8.40
N THR A 158 -3.81 10.37 8.67
CA THR A 158 -4.21 11.72 8.25
C THR A 158 -3.66 12.00 6.86
N VAL A 159 -4.51 12.42 5.95
CA VAL A 159 -4.18 12.67 4.55
C VAL A 159 -4.74 14.02 4.12
N ASP A 160 -3.99 14.73 3.31
CA ASP A 160 -4.47 15.95 2.65
C ASP A 160 -5.06 15.59 1.28
N HIS A 161 -6.37 15.66 1.15
CA HIS A 161 -7.08 15.42 -0.11
C HIS A 161 -7.27 16.68 -0.96
N SER A 162 -6.85 17.85 -0.49
CA SER A 162 -6.89 19.08 -1.27
C SER A 162 -5.81 19.15 -2.35
N ILE A 163 -4.91 18.20 -2.34
CA ILE A 163 -3.84 18.06 -3.33
C ILE A 163 -3.91 16.69 -4.02
N THR A 164 -3.28 16.59 -5.17
CA THR A 164 -3.06 15.30 -5.82
C THR A 164 -2.21 14.41 -4.93
N ASN A 165 -2.69 13.22 -4.65
CA ASN A 165 -1.96 12.20 -3.91
C ASN A 165 -1.47 11.10 -4.83
N PHE A 166 -0.28 10.59 -4.55
CA PHE A 166 0.28 9.42 -5.20
C PHE A 166 0.19 8.22 -4.27
N ILE A 167 -0.23 7.10 -4.82
CA ILE A 167 -0.23 5.82 -4.11
C ILE A 167 1.17 5.24 -4.26
N ASN A 168 1.96 5.31 -3.19
CA ASN A 168 3.29 4.75 -3.14
C ASN A 168 3.24 3.40 -2.43
N PHE A 169 3.56 2.34 -3.16
CA PHE A 169 3.71 1.01 -2.58
C PHE A 169 5.19 0.75 -2.33
N ASN A 170 5.55 0.62 -1.06
CA ASN A 170 6.93 0.60 -0.61
C ASN A 170 7.23 -0.67 0.19
N GLU A 171 8.51 -0.99 0.23
CA GLU A 171 9.06 -2.07 1.04
C GLU A 171 10.30 -1.59 1.79
N ILE A 172 10.43 -2.01 3.04
CA ILE A 172 11.66 -1.91 3.83
C ILE A 172 12.11 -3.32 4.15
N GLY A 173 13.34 -3.66 3.80
CA GLY A 173 13.94 -4.93 4.19
C GLY A 173 15.20 -4.69 5.00
N ARG A 174 15.48 -5.58 5.95
CA ARG A 174 16.81 -5.72 6.53
C ARG A 174 17.43 -6.96 5.89
N ALA A 175 18.20 -6.75 4.83
CA ALA A 175 19.00 -7.82 4.26
C ALA A 175 20.11 -8.19 5.28
N HIS A 176 20.10 -9.42 5.73
CA HIS A 176 21.34 -10.02 6.21
C HIS A 176 22.09 -10.57 4.99
N VAL A 177 23.23 -9.96 4.73
CA VAL A 177 24.22 -10.48 3.77
C VAL A 177 24.84 -11.73 4.39
#